data_48ea8f91b4b6e699a39cad2aa93b77cf
#
_entry.id   48ea8f91b4b6e699a39cad2aa93b77cf
#
_cell.length_a   1.000
_cell.length_b   1.000
_cell.length_c   1.000
_cell.angle_alpha   90.00
_cell.angle_beta   90.00
_cell.angle_gamma   90.00
#
_symmetry.space_group_name_H-M   'P 1'
#
loop_
_entity.id
_entity.type
_entity.pdbx_description
1 polymer ?
#
loop_
_entity_poly.entity_id
_entity_poly.type
_entity_poly.pdbx_seq_one_letter_code
_entity_poly.pdbx_strand_id
1 'polypeptide(L)'
;MDEPLTCTASQRAARLDRWLAGEWPQFSRARWQKALAAGLVRVNGTVARASDAVAAGDIVTASPPPASEPPAHAAPENIPLEIIYEDDDLLCLNKPPGLVVHPAAGHWQGTLVNAILHHCASISDGGHPLRPGIVHRLDKDTSGCILVAKNDEAHAALARQFAERSAQKTYLAVVRGRPRATSGVVTGAIARHPVHRQRMAISRRPGARAAETTWKVLTSEGNLSLLECRPKTGRTHQIRVHLKHLGHPIAGDRVYGGGADFPRQLLHAWKIAVDHPKTGERLEFTAPVPADFPLRPA
;
A
#
# COMPACT_ATOMS: atom_id res chain seq x y z
N MET A 1 31.47 6.24 13.07
CA MET A 1 31.40 5.77 11.65
C MET A 1 31.81 4.32 11.71
N ASP A 2 30.92 3.40 11.33
CA ASP A 2 31.27 1.98 11.30
C ASP A 2 32.38 1.77 10.28
N GLU A 3 33.34 0.91 10.61
CA GLU A 3 34.42 0.56 9.68
C GLU A 3 33.86 -0.03 8.38
N PRO A 4 34.46 0.29 7.22
CA PRO A 4 34.00 -0.27 5.95
C PRO A 4 34.14 -1.79 5.96
N LEU A 5 33.11 -2.49 5.55
CA LEU A 5 33.13 -3.92 5.33
C LEU A 5 34.01 -4.24 4.13
N THR A 6 34.92 -5.19 4.27
CA THR A 6 35.80 -5.62 3.17
C THR A 6 35.75 -7.14 3.04
N CYS A 7 35.60 -7.63 1.82
CA CYS A 7 35.63 -9.05 1.51
C CYS A 7 36.25 -9.30 0.13
N THR A 8 36.94 -10.43 -0.01
CA THR A 8 37.39 -10.92 -1.31
C THR A 8 36.35 -11.86 -1.88
N ALA A 9 35.87 -11.61 -3.09
CA ALA A 9 34.85 -12.43 -3.73
C ALA A 9 35.37 -13.85 -4.01
N SER A 10 34.71 -14.85 -3.45
CA SER A 10 35.07 -16.26 -3.63
C SER A 10 34.59 -16.84 -4.96
N GLN A 11 33.57 -16.23 -5.59
CA GLN A 11 32.98 -16.68 -6.85
C GLN A 11 32.42 -15.52 -7.68
N ARG A 12 32.26 -15.77 -8.98
CA ARG A 12 31.69 -14.78 -9.91
C ARG A 12 30.21 -14.57 -9.65
N ALA A 13 29.75 -13.28 -9.73
CA ALA A 13 28.34 -12.92 -9.73
C ALA A 13 28.05 -11.92 -10.85
N ALA A 14 26.90 -12.06 -11.50
CA ALA A 14 26.51 -11.21 -12.63
C ALA A 14 26.04 -9.80 -12.18
N ARG A 15 25.76 -9.61 -10.87
CA ARG A 15 25.28 -8.34 -10.34
C ARG A 15 25.76 -8.14 -8.90
N LEU A 16 26.45 -7.02 -8.70
CA LEU A 16 27.03 -6.65 -7.41
C LEU A 16 25.97 -6.44 -6.32
N ASP A 17 24.82 -5.83 -6.64
CA ASP A 17 23.75 -5.62 -5.64
C ASP A 17 23.15 -6.91 -5.06
N ARG A 18 23.17 -8.00 -5.84
CA ARG A 18 22.75 -9.33 -5.38
C ARG A 18 23.85 -10.02 -4.58
N TRP A 19 25.08 -9.89 -5.05
CA TRP A 19 26.24 -10.48 -4.40
C TRP A 19 26.40 -9.89 -2.98
N LEU A 20 26.35 -8.54 -2.84
CA LEU A 20 26.41 -7.86 -1.55
C LEU A 20 25.34 -8.32 -0.57
N ALA A 21 24.11 -8.53 -1.03
CA ALA A 21 23.03 -9.01 -0.18
C ALA A 21 23.17 -10.50 0.22
N GLY A 22 23.92 -11.28 -0.52
CA GLY A 22 24.26 -12.65 -0.17
C GLY A 22 25.44 -12.73 0.78
N GLU A 23 26.49 -11.92 0.56
CA GLU A 23 27.69 -11.89 1.37
C GLU A 23 27.44 -11.27 2.76
N TRP A 24 26.65 -10.21 2.82
CA TRP A 24 26.27 -9.57 4.07
C TRP A 24 24.73 -9.60 4.27
N PRO A 25 24.16 -10.73 4.64
CA PRO A 25 22.71 -10.94 4.68
C PRO A 25 21.98 -10.10 5.75
N GLN A 26 22.68 -9.50 6.71
CA GLN A 26 22.15 -8.55 7.68
C GLN A 26 21.67 -7.24 7.02
N PHE A 27 22.11 -6.95 5.77
CA PHE A 27 21.70 -5.78 5.03
C PHE A 27 20.82 -6.18 3.84
N SER A 28 19.67 -5.51 3.69
CA SER A 28 18.78 -5.77 2.56
C SER A 28 19.40 -5.32 1.23
N ARG A 29 19.03 -5.98 0.13
CA ARG A 29 19.44 -5.58 -1.22
C ARG A 29 19.10 -4.11 -1.54
N ALA A 30 17.97 -3.60 -1.05
CA ALA A 30 17.58 -2.20 -1.23
C ALA A 30 18.54 -1.24 -0.52
N ARG A 31 19.07 -1.63 0.65
CA ARG A 31 20.09 -0.85 1.36
C ARG A 31 21.40 -0.82 0.58
N TRP A 32 21.82 -1.95 0.00
CA TRP A 32 22.99 -2.01 -0.87
C TRP A 32 22.83 -1.17 -2.15
N GLN A 33 21.64 -1.15 -2.75
CA GLN A 33 21.38 -0.27 -3.90
C GLN A 33 21.51 1.21 -3.56
N LYS A 34 21.10 1.63 -2.35
CA LYS A 34 21.33 3.01 -1.86
C LYS A 34 22.82 3.29 -1.64
N ALA A 35 23.57 2.35 -1.05
CA ALA A 35 25.02 2.47 -0.87
C ALA A 35 25.74 2.62 -2.21
N LEU A 36 25.39 1.80 -3.20
CA LEU A 36 25.95 1.86 -4.55
C LEU A 36 25.62 3.19 -5.25
N ALA A 37 24.39 3.68 -5.14
CA ALA A 37 24.00 4.98 -5.70
C ALA A 37 24.73 6.16 -5.02
N ALA A 38 25.06 6.02 -3.74
CA ALA A 38 25.84 7.02 -2.97
C ALA A 38 27.37 6.90 -3.15
N GLY A 39 27.87 5.96 -3.98
CA GLY A 39 29.30 5.74 -4.19
C GLY A 39 30.05 5.12 -3.01
N LEU A 40 29.31 4.51 -2.07
CA LEU A 40 29.84 3.91 -0.84
C LEU A 40 30.33 2.46 -1.02
N VAL A 41 30.32 1.94 -2.24
CA VAL A 41 30.80 0.60 -2.59
C VAL A 41 31.87 0.70 -3.67
N ARG A 42 32.97 0.03 -3.45
CA ARG A 42 34.11 -0.03 -4.38
C ARG A 42 34.46 -1.49 -4.66
N VAL A 43 34.83 -1.77 -5.91
CA VAL A 43 35.46 -3.02 -6.34
C VAL A 43 36.84 -2.69 -6.82
N ASN A 44 37.84 -3.32 -6.23
CA ASN A 44 39.28 -3.05 -6.49
C ASN A 44 39.62 -1.54 -6.43
N GLY A 45 39.06 -0.84 -5.43
CA GLY A 45 39.27 0.60 -5.23
C GLY A 45 38.42 1.53 -6.10
N THR A 46 37.71 1.02 -7.12
CA THR A 46 36.87 1.81 -8.04
C THR A 46 35.40 1.81 -7.60
N VAL A 47 34.74 2.99 -7.64
CA VAL A 47 33.31 3.11 -7.33
C VAL A 47 32.51 2.26 -8.29
N ALA A 48 31.66 1.40 -7.73
CA ALA A 48 30.92 0.38 -8.46
C ALA A 48 29.41 0.70 -8.56
N ARG A 49 28.74 0.14 -9.58
CA ARG A 49 27.30 0.25 -9.83
C ARG A 49 26.57 -1.05 -9.48
N ALA A 50 25.28 -0.97 -9.22
CA ALA A 50 24.46 -2.11 -8.86
C ALA A 50 24.39 -3.23 -9.92
N SER A 51 24.58 -2.86 -11.20
CA SER A 51 24.60 -3.78 -12.34
C SER A 51 25.94 -4.44 -12.61
N ASP A 52 27.01 -3.96 -11.98
CA ASP A 52 28.37 -4.45 -12.28
C ASP A 52 28.50 -5.91 -11.87
N ALA A 53 29.31 -6.65 -12.65
CA ALA A 53 29.66 -8.02 -12.31
C ALA A 53 30.79 -8.03 -11.28
N VAL A 54 30.87 -9.09 -10.50
CA VAL A 54 31.96 -9.36 -9.56
C VAL A 54 32.67 -10.63 -10.04
N ALA A 55 33.99 -10.58 -10.13
CA ALA A 55 34.81 -11.74 -10.44
C ALA A 55 35.37 -12.40 -9.16
N ALA A 56 35.71 -13.68 -9.22
CA ALA A 56 36.46 -14.30 -8.14
C ALA A 56 37.84 -13.61 -7.99
N GLY A 57 38.20 -13.29 -6.76
CA GLY A 57 39.43 -12.55 -6.44
C GLY A 57 39.25 -11.02 -6.34
N ASP A 58 38.10 -10.46 -6.76
CA ASP A 58 37.81 -9.05 -6.57
C ASP A 58 37.75 -8.66 -5.09
N ILE A 59 38.37 -7.56 -4.72
CA ILE A 59 38.27 -6.98 -3.37
C ILE A 59 37.12 -5.99 -3.36
N VAL A 60 36.07 -6.29 -2.62
CA VAL A 60 34.90 -5.43 -2.46
C VAL A 60 34.95 -4.75 -1.10
N THR A 61 34.97 -3.41 -1.11
CA THR A 61 34.89 -2.57 0.08
C THR A 61 33.56 -1.83 0.07
N ALA A 62 32.78 -1.93 1.13
CA ALA A 62 31.44 -1.39 1.20
C ALA A 62 31.11 -0.77 2.55
N SER A 63 30.57 0.44 2.55
CA SER A 63 30.03 1.12 3.72
C SER A 63 28.52 1.28 3.55
N PRO A 64 27.71 0.34 4.06
CA PRO A 64 26.28 0.49 3.95
C PRO A 64 25.84 1.74 4.73
N PRO A 65 24.99 2.61 4.15
CA PRO A 65 24.48 3.75 4.88
C PRO A 65 23.76 3.24 6.15
N PRO A 66 23.78 4.01 7.26
CA PRO A 66 23.04 3.62 8.45
C PRO A 66 21.59 3.32 8.07
N ALA A 67 20.98 2.35 8.72
CA ALA A 67 19.55 2.16 8.56
C ALA A 67 18.90 3.51 8.90
N SER A 68 18.04 4.04 8.04
CA SER A 68 17.17 5.11 8.48
C SER A 68 16.33 4.52 9.60
N GLU A 69 16.69 4.81 10.83
CA GLU A 69 15.86 4.44 11.97
C GLU A 69 14.48 5.01 11.76
N PRO A 70 13.42 4.24 12.05
CA PRO A 70 12.09 4.79 12.01
C PRO A 70 12.06 6.02 12.94
N PRO A 71 11.51 7.16 12.51
CA PRO A 71 11.33 8.27 13.42
C PRO A 71 10.47 7.81 14.59
N ALA A 72 10.74 8.33 15.79
CA ALA A 72 9.94 8.01 16.98
C ALA A 72 8.46 8.35 16.76
N HIS A 73 8.19 9.46 16.06
CA HIS A 73 6.85 9.95 15.71
C HIS A 73 6.81 10.41 14.26
N ALA A 74 5.62 10.39 13.65
CA ALA A 74 5.40 11.05 12.38
C ALA A 74 5.44 12.57 12.57
N ALA A 75 6.08 13.30 11.65
CA ALA A 75 6.16 14.76 11.69
C ALA A 75 5.03 15.39 10.84
N PRO A 76 4.46 16.55 11.24
CA PRO A 76 3.49 17.27 10.42
C PRO A 76 4.14 17.82 9.15
N GLU A 77 3.42 17.75 8.02
CA GLU A 77 3.83 18.30 6.72
C GLU A 77 2.66 18.98 6.02
N ASN A 78 2.88 20.15 5.43
CA ASN A 78 1.87 20.87 4.67
C ASN A 78 1.63 20.22 3.31
N ILE A 79 0.80 19.17 3.32
CA ILE A 79 0.36 18.45 2.13
C ILE A 79 -1.14 18.72 1.97
N PRO A 80 -1.63 19.17 0.81
CA PRO A 80 -3.04 19.46 0.58
C PRO A 80 -3.93 18.23 0.83
N LEU A 81 -5.03 18.43 1.54
CA LEU A 81 -6.05 17.41 1.83
C LEU A 81 -7.37 17.78 1.14
N GLU A 82 -8.00 16.82 0.48
CA GLU A 82 -9.36 16.95 -0.01
C GLU A 82 -10.32 16.37 1.02
N ILE A 83 -10.96 17.26 1.79
CA ILE A 83 -11.85 16.92 2.90
C ILE A 83 -13.26 16.70 2.36
N ILE A 84 -13.86 15.53 2.63
CA ILE A 84 -15.27 15.22 2.32
C ILE A 84 -16.15 15.61 3.50
N TYR A 85 -15.67 15.38 4.72
CA TYR A 85 -16.39 15.68 5.95
C TYR A 85 -15.41 15.82 7.10
N GLU A 86 -15.71 16.73 8.02
CA GLU A 86 -14.97 16.93 9.25
C GLU A 86 -15.86 17.44 10.37
N ASP A 87 -15.70 16.87 11.57
CA ASP A 87 -16.24 17.37 12.84
C ASP A 87 -15.19 17.23 13.95
N ASP A 88 -15.61 17.26 15.22
CA ASP A 88 -14.71 17.14 16.36
C ASP A 88 -14.17 15.72 16.58
N ASP A 89 -14.84 14.69 16.05
CA ASP A 89 -14.58 13.28 16.32
C ASP A 89 -13.94 12.56 15.13
N LEU A 90 -14.36 12.88 13.90
CA LEU A 90 -13.89 12.18 12.72
C LEU A 90 -13.62 13.13 11.53
N LEU A 91 -12.71 12.68 10.66
CA LEU A 91 -12.37 13.31 9.40
C LEU A 91 -12.49 12.25 8.30
N CYS A 92 -13.24 12.56 7.24
CA CYS A 92 -13.30 11.76 6.01
C CYS A 92 -12.62 12.49 4.87
N LEU A 93 -11.65 11.84 4.24
CA LEU A 93 -10.84 12.41 3.17
C LEU A 93 -11.04 11.66 1.85
N ASN A 94 -10.94 12.36 0.73
CA ASN A 94 -10.70 11.77 -0.58
C ASN A 94 -9.19 11.63 -0.80
N LYS A 95 -8.62 10.48 -0.44
CA LYS A 95 -7.18 10.25 -0.63
C LYS A 95 -6.83 10.23 -2.12
N PRO A 96 -5.90 11.04 -2.61
CA PRO A 96 -5.42 10.94 -3.98
C PRO A 96 -4.63 9.64 -4.20
N PRO A 97 -4.53 9.15 -5.45
CA PRO A 97 -3.58 8.09 -5.79
C PRO A 97 -2.13 8.57 -5.62
N GLY A 98 -1.20 7.64 -5.40
CA GLY A 98 0.22 7.94 -5.19
C GLY A 98 0.60 8.28 -3.76
N LEU A 99 -0.36 8.68 -2.91
CA LEU A 99 -0.12 9.03 -1.51
C LEU A 99 -0.16 7.77 -0.61
N VAL A 100 0.95 7.54 0.13
CA VAL A 100 1.04 6.47 1.14
C VAL A 100 0.25 6.91 2.39
N VAL A 101 -0.47 5.99 3.04
CA VAL A 101 -1.32 6.35 4.18
C VAL A 101 -0.49 6.73 5.41
N HIS A 102 0.51 5.95 5.79
CA HIS A 102 1.29 6.17 7.01
C HIS A 102 2.76 5.85 6.78
N PRO A 103 3.69 6.43 7.57
CA PRO A 103 5.10 6.14 7.51
C PRO A 103 5.40 4.64 7.58
N ALA A 104 6.30 4.20 6.73
CA ALA A 104 6.77 2.82 6.65
C ALA A 104 8.19 2.78 6.12
N ALA A 105 8.86 1.63 6.21
CA ALA A 105 10.22 1.45 5.69
C ALA A 105 10.34 1.92 4.22
N GLY A 106 11.16 2.95 4.00
CA GLY A 106 11.36 3.59 2.70
C GLY A 106 10.44 4.79 2.39
N HIS A 107 9.49 5.12 3.28
CA HIS A 107 8.57 6.26 3.18
C HIS A 107 8.24 6.80 4.58
N TRP A 108 9.19 7.53 5.19
CA TRP A 108 9.00 8.09 6.53
C TRP A 108 8.29 9.45 6.53
N GLN A 109 8.26 10.12 5.37
CA GLN A 109 7.71 11.44 5.12
C GLN A 109 6.82 11.42 3.88
N GLY A 110 6.08 12.51 3.62
CA GLY A 110 5.21 12.62 2.46
C GLY A 110 4.01 11.66 2.51
N THR A 111 3.50 11.35 3.70
CA THR A 111 2.36 10.43 3.86
C THR A 111 1.08 11.19 4.26
N LEU A 112 -0.06 10.52 4.13
CA LEU A 112 -1.33 11.09 4.57
C LEU A 112 -1.31 11.43 6.06
N VAL A 113 -0.65 10.62 6.89
CA VAL A 113 -0.49 10.91 8.33
C VAL A 113 0.26 12.22 8.56
N ASN A 114 1.33 12.51 7.78
CA ASN A 114 2.04 13.78 7.89
C ASN A 114 1.14 14.97 7.57
N ALA A 115 0.28 14.85 6.54
CA ALA A 115 -0.70 15.87 6.17
C ALA A 115 -1.77 16.07 7.26
N ILE A 116 -2.30 14.99 7.82
CA ILE A 116 -3.32 15.03 8.87
C ILE A 116 -2.75 15.68 10.13
N LEU A 117 -1.52 15.37 10.52
CA LEU A 117 -0.85 15.99 11.68
C LEU A 117 -0.63 17.50 11.49
N HIS A 118 -0.50 17.98 10.26
CA HIS A 118 -0.42 19.41 9.97
C HIS A 118 -1.80 20.08 10.01
N HIS A 119 -2.84 19.37 9.55
CA HIS A 119 -4.21 19.89 9.48
C HIS A 119 -4.91 19.92 10.84
N CYS A 120 -4.80 18.83 11.62
CA CYS A 120 -5.50 18.67 12.89
C CYS A 120 -4.66 19.21 14.05
N ALA A 121 -5.23 20.12 14.86
CA ALA A 121 -4.59 20.60 16.09
C ALA A 121 -4.44 19.50 17.15
N SER A 122 -5.35 18.52 17.15
CA SER A 122 -5.31 17.33 17.98
C SER A 122 -5.74 16.11 17.17
N ILE A 123 -5.15 14.97 17.45
CA ILE A 123 -5.47 13.71 16.78
C ILE A 123 -5.16 12.55 17.74
N SER A 124 -5.98 11.50 17.71
CA SER A 124 -5.70 10.26 18.46
C SER A 124 -4.36 9.66 18.02
N ASP A 125 -3.50 9.32 18.95
CA ASP A 125 -2.28 8.56 18.64
C ASP A 125 -2.58 7.08 18.33
N GLY A 126 -3.79 6.61 18.68
CA GLY A 126 -4.26 5.25 18.41
C GLY A 126 -3.35 4.18 19.01
N GLY A 127 -2.50 4.56 19.97
CA GLY A 127 -1.48 3.70 20.56
C GLY A 127 -0.34 3.35 19.59
N HIS A 128 -0.17 4.09 18.50
CA HIS A 128 0.92 3.85 17.54
C HIS A 128 1.47 5.16 16.95
N PRO A 129 2.67 5.60 17.36
CA PRO A 129 3.23 6.94 17.10
C PRO A 129 3.42 7.28 15.60
N LEU A 130 3.40 6.27 14.72
CA LEU A 130 3.51 6.44 13.27
C LEU A 130 2.17 6.33 12.53
N ARG A 131 1.05 6.15 13.26
CA ARG A 131 -0.28 5.96 12.67
C ARG A 131 -1.38 6.71 13.40
N PRO A 132 -1.14 7.94 13.88
CA PRO A 132 -2.14 8.70 14.61
C PRO A 132 -3.44 8.81 13.80
N GLY A 133 -4.58 8.57 14.45
CA GLY A 133 -5.92 8.63 13.85
C GLY A 133 -6.28 7.54 12.85
N ILE A 134 -5.37 6.66 12.47
CA ILE A 134 -5.58 5.70 11.38
C ILE A 134 -6.31 4.44 11.88
N VAL A 135 -7.56 4.27 11.49
CA VAL A 135 -8.40 3.11 11.81
C VAL A 135 -8.47 2.09 10.67
N HIS A 136 -8.18 2.48 9.44
CA HIS A 136 -8.06 1.61 8.27
C HIS A 136 -7.07 2.19 7.24
N ARG A 137 -6.84 1.48 6.15
CA ARG A 137 -5.89 1.93 5.13
C ARG A 137 -6.33 1.61 3.72
N LEU A 138 -5.81 2.40 2.78
CA LEU A 138 -5.85 2.15 1.34
C LEU A 138 -4.42 1.83 0.84
N ASP A 139 -4.32 1.16 -0.30
CA ASP A 139 -3.03 1.00 -0.99
C ASP A 139 -2.57 2.37 -1.53
N LYS A 140 -1.27 2.55 -1.75
CA LYS A 140 -0.65 3.79 -2.24
C LYS A 140 -1.42 4.40 -3.42
N ASP A 141 -1.67 3.59 -4.46
CA ASP A 141 -2.28 4.05 -5.71
C ASP A 141 -3.81 3.84 -5.76
N THR A 142 -4.43 3.42 -4.67
CA THR A 142 -5.89 3.41 -4.49
C THR A 142 -6.33 4.77 -4.01
N SER A 143 -7.30 5.37 -4.68
CA SER A 143 -7.91 6.65 -4.33
C SER A 143 -9.21 6.48 -3.54
N GLY A 144 -9.74 7.57 -2.96
CA GLY A 144 -11.09 7.62 -2.39
C GLY A 144 -11.16 7.70 -0.88
N CYS A 145 -12.34 7.40 -0.34
CA CYS A 145 -12.68 7.61 1.06
C CYS A 145 -11.73 6.91 2.03
N ILE A 146 -11.18 7.69 2.95
CA ILE A 146 -10.44 7.19 4.12
C ILE A 146 -10.89 7.96 5.35
N LEU A 147 -11.17 7.23 6.45
CA LEU A 147 -11.58 7.79 7.73
C LEU A 147 -10.41 7.91 8.67
N VAL A 148 -10.43 9.00 9.44
CA VAL A 148 -9.43 9.33 10.46
C VAL A 148 -10.17 9.69 11.74
N ALA A 149 -9.73 9.17 12.87
CA ALA A 149 -10.24 9.52 14.18
C ALA A 149 -9.46 10.71 14.77
N LYS A 150 -10.17 11.75 15.25
CA LYS A 150 -9.53 12.95 15.82
C LYS A 150 -9.24 12.84 17.30
N ASN A 151 -9.88 11.90 18.01
CA ASN A 151 -9.66 11.63 19.44
C ASN A 151 -9.71 10.12 19.72
N ASP A 152 -9.33 9.71 20.93
CA ASP A 152 -9.17 8.31 21.31
C ASP A 152 -10.51 7.57 21.40
N GLU A 153 -11.58 8.25 21.83
CA GLU A 153 -12.93 7.68 21.89
C GLU A 153 -13.43 7.33 20.48
N ALA A 154 -13.28 8.27 19.55
CA ALA A 154 -13.61 8.06 18.15
C ALA A 154 -12.75 6.96 17.52
N HIS A 155 -11.44 6.90 17.86
CA HIS A 155 -10.55 5.86 17.39
C HIS A 155 -11.03 4.47 17.86
N ALA A 156 -11.32 4.32 19.14
CA ALA A 156 -11.79 3.04 19.70
C ALA A 156 -13.13 2.61 19.08
N ALA A 157 -14.08 3.55 18.92
CA ALA A 157 -15.40 3.28 18.33
C ALA A 157 -15.30 2.88 16.86
N LEU A 158 -14.54 3.62 16.05
CA LEU A 158 -14.34 3.30 14.64
C LEU A 158 -13.54 2.00 14.46
N ALA A 159 -12.47 1.78 15.21
CA ALA A 159 -11.69 0.54 15.17
C ALA A 159 -12.56 -0.69 15.48
N ARG A 160 -13.48 -0.59 16.45
CA ARG A 160 -14.47 -1.63 16.75
C ARG A 160 -15.36 -1.91 15.54
N GLN A 161 -15.93 -0.88 14.89
CA GLN A 161 -16.78 -1.04 13.71
C GLN A 161 -16.04 -1.75 12.55
N PHE A 162 -14.76 -1.44 12.34
CA PHE A 162 -13.94 -2.17 11.34
C PHE A 162 -13.69 -3.63 11.76
N ALA A 163 -13.47 -3.89 13.05
CA ALA A 163 -13.23 -5.24 13.57
C ALA A 163 -14.49 -6.12 13.48
N GLU A 164 -15.65 -5.58 13.85
CA GLU A 164 -16.98 -6.19 13.81
C GLU A 164 -17.58 -6.23 12.41
N ARG A 165 -16.97 -5.51 11.44
CA ARG A 165 -17.41 -5.41 10.04
C ARG A 165 -18.75 -4.70 9.85
N SER A 166 -19.16 -3.85 10.78
CA SER A 166 -20.32 -2.97 10.65
C SER A 166 -20.01 -1.75 9.74
N ALA A 167 -18.74 -1.33 9.66
CA ALA A 167 -18.27 -0.37 8.66
C ALA A 167 -18.40 -0.95 7.25
N GLN A 168 -19.24 -0.33 6.42
CA GLN A 168 -19.48 -0.75 5.04
C GLN A 168 -18.54 0.01 4.09
N LYS A 169 -17.95 -0.70 3.14
CA LYS A 169 -17.01 -0.16 2.16
C LYS A 169 -17.43 -0.58 0.76
N THR A 170 -17.58 0.40 -0.11
CA THR A 170 -17.88 0.16 -1.52
C THR A 170 -16.77 0.75 -2.38
N TYR A 171 -16.23 -0.06 -3.27
CA TYR A 171 -15.18 0.32 -4.20
C TYR A 171 -15.67 0.24 -5.63
N LEU A 172 -15.13 1.10 -6.47
CA LEU A 172 -15.18 0.97 -7.92
C LEU A 172 -13.87 0.38 -8.41
N ALA A 173 -13.95 -0.61 -9.29
CA ALA A 173 -12.81 -1.24 -9.93
C ALA A 173 -13.04 -1.36 -11.42
N VAL A 174 -12.18 -0.76 -12.26
CA VAL A 174 -12.18 -1.06 -13.70
C VAL A 174 -11.28 -2.27 -13.93
N VAL A 175 -11.84 -3.31 -14.50
CA VAL A 175 -11.14 -4.59 -14.74
C VAL A 175 -10.97 -4.90 -16.22
N ARG A 176 -10.02 -5.79 -16.54
CA ARG A 176 -9.83 -6.35 -17.87
C ARG A 176 -10.87 -7.42 -18.17
N GLY A 177 -11.38 -7.36 -19.38
CA GLY A 177 -12.35 -8.31 -19.90
C GLY A 177 -13.78 -8.05 -19.43
N ARG A 178 -14.68 -8.93 -19.85
CA ARG A 178 -16.10 -8.91 -19.48
C ARG A 178 -16.43 -10.16 -18.67
N PRO A 179 -16.72 -10.02 -17.37
CA PRO A 179 -17.19 -11.16 -16.57
C PRO A 179 -18.45 -11.78 -17.17
N ARG A 180 -18.51 -13.11 -17.21
CA ARG A 180 -19.70 -13.82 -17.73
C ARG A 180 -20.91 -13.64 -16.81
N ALA A 181 -20.67 -13.63 -15.50
CA ALA A 181 -21.69 -13.33 -14.50
C ALA A 181 -21.78 -11.82 -14.29
N THR A 182 -22.97 -11.31 -13.99
CA THR A 182 -23.21 -9.90 -13.66
C THR A 182 -22.86 -9.55 -12.22
N SER A 183 -22.76 -10.55 -11.35
CA SER A 183 -22.40 -10.40 -9.93
C SER A 183 -21.89 -11.72 -9.37
N GLY A 184 -21.27 -11.65 -8.19
CA GLY A 184 -20.81 -12.84 -7.49
C GLY A 184 -20.08 -12.53 -6.19
N VAL A 185 -19.56 -13.58 -5.57
CA VAL A 185 -18.76 -13.51 -4.34
C VAL A 185 -17.45 -14.26 -4.57
N VAL A 186 -16.35 -13.65 -4.20
CA VAL A 186 -15.05 -14.31 -4.13
C VAL A 186 -14.69 -14.54 -2.69
N THR A 187 -14.46 -15.80 -2.34
CA THR A 187 -13.94 -16.20 -1.04
C THR A 187 -12.56 -16.83 -1.21
N GLY A 188 -11.63 -16.47 -0.33
CA GLY A 188 -10.30 -17.08 -0.36
C GLY A 188 -9.39 -16.48 0.70
N ALA A 189 -8.71 -17.32 1.48
CA ALA A 189 -7.76 -16.82 2.47
C ALA A 189 -6.55 -16.19 1.76
N ILE A 190 -6.11 -15.02 2.23
CA ILE A 190 -5.02 -14.26 1.63
C ILE A 190 -3.78 -14.33 2.52
N ALA A 191 -2.64 -14.63 1.91
CA ALA A 191 -1.32 -14.60 2.52
C ALA A 191 -0.32 -13.89 1.60
N ARG A 192 0.87 -13.59 2.13
CA ARG A 192 1.98 -13.08 1.31
C ARG A 192 2.44 -14.15 0.32
N HIS A 193 2.67 -13.73 -0.93
CA HIS A 193 3.13 -14.64 -1.98
C HIS A 193 4.50 -15.25 -1.61
N PRO A 194 4.69 -16.57 -1.72
CA PRO A 194 5.89 -17.24 -1.21
C PRO A 194 7.19 -16.78 -1.88
N VAL A 195 7.14 -16.42 -3.16
CA VAL A 195 8.30 -16.01 -3.94
C VAL A 195 8.36 -14.50 -4.13
N HIS A 196 7.25 -13.88 -4.52
CA HIS A 196 7.19 -12.44 -4.81
C HIS A 196 6.68 -11.66 -3.58
N ARG A 197 7.59 -11.27 -2.67
CA ARG A 197 7.25 -10.64 -1.37
C ARG A 197 6.41 -9.37 -1.46
N GLN A 198 6.39 -8.68 -2.60
CA GLN A 198 5.52 -7.51 -2.84
C GLN A 198 4.07 -7.87 -3.19
N ARG A 199 3.77 -9.17 -3.41
CA ARG A 199 2.46 -9.67 -3.80
C ARG A 199 1.78 -10.39 -2.63
N MET A 200 0.47 -10.34 -2.65
CA MET A 200 -0.40 -11.22 -1.89
C MET A 200 -0.98 -12.28 -2.83
N ALA A 201 -1.42 -13.39 -2.29
CA ALA A 201 -2.05 -14.47 -3.06
C ALA A 201 -3.12 -15.17 -2.22
N ILE A 202 -4.11 -15.76 -2.89
CA ILE A 202 -5.01 -16.74 -2.26
C ILE A 202 -4.15 -17.94 -1.88
N SER A 203 -4.28 -18.40 -0.64
CA SER A 203 -3.44 -19.44 -0.06
C SER A 203 -4.21 -20.29 0.94
N ARG A 204 -3.89 -21.59 0.98
CA ARG A 204 -4.36 -22.53 2.00
C ARG A 204 -3.32 -22.77 3.10
N ARG A 205 -2.17 -22.07 3.06
CA ARG A 205 -1.08 -22.25 4.03
C ARG A 205 -1.49 -21.74 5.42
N PRO A 206 -0.91 -22.29 6.50
CA PRO A 206 -1.05 -21.71 7.83
C PRO A 206 -0.70 -20.23 7.84
N GLY A 207 -1.48 -19.42 8.57
CA GLY A 207 -1.31 -17.95 8.62
C GLY A 207 -2.03 -17.18 7.51
N ALA A 208 -2.62 -17.84 6.50
CA ALA A 208 -3.51 -17.17 5.55
C ALA A 208 -4.80 -16.72 6.25
N ARG A 209 -5.22 -15.48 5.97
CA ARG A 209 -6.36 -14.84 6.65
C ARG A 209 -7.57 -14.84 5.74
N ALA A 210 -8.70 -15.37 6.22
CA ALA A 210 -9.97 -15.42 5.48
C ALA A 210 -10.32 -14.04 4.90
N ALA A 211 -10.75 -14.03 3.64
CA ALA A 211 -11.15 -12.85 2.92
C ALA A 211 -12.37 -13.15 2.04
N GLU A 212 -13.27 -12.16 1.93
CA GLU A 212 -14.50 -12.24 1.14
C GLU A 212 -14.76 -10.89 0.48
N THR A 213 -15.09 -10.92 -0.82
CA THR A 213 -15.45 -9.73 -1.61
C THR A 213 -16.64 -10.05 -2.48
N THR A 214 -17.74 -9.33 -2.29
CA THR A 214 -18.88 -9.32 -3.20
C THR A 214 -18.61 -8.34 -4.33
N TRP A 215 -19.04 -8.67 -5.55
CA TRP A 215 -18.87 -7.79 -6.70
C TRP A 215 -20.10 -7.81 -7.62
N LYS A 216 -20.32 -6.71 -8.34
CA LYS A 216 -21.37 -6.53 -9.33
C LYS A 216 -20.84 -5.72 -10.51
N VAL A 217 -21.13 -6.13 -11.73
CA VAL A 217 -20.85 -5.36 -12.95
C VAL A 217 -21.84 -4.19 -13.01
N LEU A 218 -21.33 -2.97 -13.13
CA LEU A 218 -22.14 -1.77 -13.35
C LEU A 218 -22.30 -1.47 -14.84
N THR A 219 -21.18 -1.52 -15.60
CA THR A 219 -21.17 -1.31 -17.05
C THR A 219 -19.97 -1.99 -17.67
N SER A 220 -19.99 -2.19 -18.99
CA SER A 220 -18.88 -2.76 -19.75
C SER A 220 -18.78 -2.12 -21.12
N GLU A 221 -17.57 -1.71 -21.51
CA GLU A 221 -17.27 -1.12 -22.82
C GLU A 221 -15.95 -1.66 -23.35
N GLY A 222 -15.90 -2.06 -24.61
CA GLY A 222 -14.72 -2.69 -25.22
C GLY A 222 -14.27 -3.92 -24.42
N ASN A 223 -13.02 -3.93 -23.99
CA ASN A 223 -12.42 -4.96 -23.15
C ASN A 223 -12.25 -4.52 -21.69
N LEU A 224 -13.11 -3.63 -21.23
CA LEU A 224 -13.14 -3.14 -19.84
C LEU A 224 -14.52 -3.32 -19.23
N SER A 225 -14.56 -3.55 -17.94
CA SER A 225 -15.78 -3.56 -17.14
C SER A 225 -15.58 -2.77 -15.86
N LEU A 226 -16.58 -1.96 -15.48
CA LEU A 226 -16.65 -1.30 -14.19
C LEU A 226 -17.40 -2.18 -13.20
N LEU A 227 -16.76 -2.51 -12.13
CA LEU A 227 -17.33 -3.31 -11.04
C LEU A 227 -17.50 -2.48 -9.78
N GLU A 228 -18.63 -2.64 -9.12
CA GLU A 228 -18.81 -2.32 -7.72
C GLU A 228 -18.30 -3.51 -6.89
N CYS A 229 -17.41 -3.26 -5.94
CA CYS A 229 -16.84 -4.27 -5.06
C CYS A 229 -17.08 -3.91 -3.60
N ARG A 230 -17.64 -4.85 -2.82
CA ARG A 230 -17.89 -4.70 -1.39
C ARG A 230 -17.07 -5.72 -0.59
N PRO A 231 -15.87 -5.35 -0.11
CA PRO A 231 -15.04 -6.26 0.69
C PRO A 231 -15.57 -6.35 2.12
N LYS A 232 -15.95 -7.56 2.56
CA LYS A 232 -16.38 -7.84 3.94
C LYS A 232 -15.21 -7.82 4.93
N THR A 233 -14.00 -8.04 4.44
CA THR A 233 -12.73 -8.00 5.19
C THR A 233 -11.81 -6.95 4.59
N GLY A 234 -10.69 -6.63 5.24
CA GLY A 234 -9.71 -5.62 4.78
C GLY A 234 -8.29 -6.17 4.72
N ARG A 235 -8.03 -7.23 3.92
CA ARG A 235 -6.68 -7.78 3.76
C ARG A 235 -5.90 -6.96 2.73
N THR A 236 -4.59 -6.90 2.92
CA THR A 236 -3.69 -6.20 1.97
C THR A 236 -3.95 -6.70 0.54
N HIS A 237 -4.15 -5.78 -0.40
CA HIS A 237 -4.42 -6.03 -1.81
C HIS A 237 -5.66 -6.92 -2.07
N GLN A 238 -6.61 -7.04 -1.14
CA GLN A 238 -7.68 -8.04 -1.20
C GLN A 238 -8.45 -8.00 -2.52
N ILE A 239 -9.03 -6.86 -2.90
CA ILE A 239 -9.83 -6.72 -4.12
C ILE A 239 -8.98 -7.04 -5.35
N ARG A 240 -7.73 -6.57 -5.40
CA ARG A 240 -6.78 -6.80 -6.48
C ARG A 240 -6.48 -8.29 -6.69
N VAL A 241 -6.24 -9.02 -5.58
CA VAL A 241 -6.00 -10.47 -5.60
C VAL A 241 -7.25 -11.23 -6.00
N HIS A 242 -8.40 -10.87 -5.46
CA HIS A 242 -9.68 -11.53 -5.74
C HIS A 242 -10.10 -11.37 -7.21
N LEU A 243 -10.03 -10.15 -7.76
CA LEU A 243 -10.39 -9.90 -9.16
C LEU A 243 -9.40 -10.55 -10.14
N LYS A 244 -8.11 -10.59 -9.80
CA LYS A 244 -7.14 -11.41 -10.55
C LYS A 244 -7.50 -12.90 -10.53
N HIS A 245 -7.91 -13.43 -9.38
CA HIS A 245 -8.31 -14.84 -9.24
C HIS A 245 -9.53 -15.18 -10.09
N LEU A 246 -10.45 -14.23 -10.26
CA LEU A 246 -11.59 -14.35 -11.20
C LEU A 246 -11.20 -14.32 -12.68
N GLY A 247 -9.92 -14.04 -13.01
CA GLY A 247 -9.47 -13.86 -14.38
C GLY A 247 -9.66 -12.43 -14.91
N HIS A 248 -10.11 -11.50 -14.07
CA HIS A 248 -10.37 -10.10 -14.40
C HIS A 248 -9.50 -9.16 -13.56
N PRO A 249 -8.17 -9.07 -13.82
CA PRO A 249 -7.29 -8.18 -13.07
C PRO A 249 -7.70 -6.71 -13.27
N ILE A 250 -7.48 -5.88 -12.24
CA ILE A 250 -7.76 -4.45 -12.31
C ILE A 250 -6.87 -3.80 -13.37
N ALA A 251 -7.45 -3.02 -14.26
CA ALA A 251 -6.73 -2.29 -15.29
C ALA A 251 -5.68 -1.35 -14.69
N GLY A 252 -4.46 -1.32 -15.25
CA GLY A 252 -3.32 -0.57 -14.72
C GLY A 252 -2.61 -1.21 -13.54
N ASP A 253 -3.08 -2.35 -13.02
CA ASP A 253 -2.41 -3.05 -11.93
C ASP A 253 -1.20 -3.86 -12.43
N ARG A 254 -0.02 -3.22 -12.43
CA ARG A 254 1.25 -3.82 -12.86
C ARG A 254 1.68 -5.00 -12.00
N VAL A 255 1.22 -5.06 -10.75
CA VAL A 255 1.56 -6.14 -9.81
C VAL A 255 0.78 -7.40 -10.12
N TYR A 256 -0.49 -7.28 -10.48
CA TYR A 256 -1.42 -8.40 -10.66
C TYR A 256 -1.82 -8.67 -12.13
N GLY A 257 -1.17 -8.02 -13.10
CA GLY A 257 -1.33 -8.34 -14.52
C GLY A 257 -2.41 -7.54 -15.22
N GLY A 258 -2.78 -6.37 -14.69
CA GLY A 258 -3.76 -5.45 -15.29
C GLY A 258 -3.25 -4.61 -16.46
N GLY A 259 -1.99 -4.82 -16.88
CA GLY A 259 -1.35 -4.04 -17.94
C GLY A 259 -0.69 -2.74 -17.45
N ALA A 260 -0.16 -1.96 -18.39
CA ALA A 260 0.55 -0.71 -18.12
C ALA A 260 -0.01 0.50 -18.91
N ASP A 261 -1.14 0.31 -19.58
CA ASP A 261 -1.84 1.32 -20.37
C ASP A 261 -2.62 2.36 -19.53
N PHE A 262 -2.71 2.12 -18.23
CA PHE A 262 -3.16 3.11 -17.24
C PHE A 262 -2.02 3.41 -16.24
N PRO A 263 -1.92 4.64 -15.72
CA PRO A 263 -0.81 5.07 -14.86
C PRO A 263 -0.78 4.32 -13.52
N ARG A 264 -1.94 3.82 -13.06
CA ARG A 264 -2.12 3.11 -11.78
C ARG A 264 -3.19 2.03 -11.86
N GLN A 265 -3.35 1.21 -10.82
CA GLN A 265 -4.55 0.38 -10.69
C GLN A 265 -5.80 1.25 -10.59
N LEU A 266 -6.78 1.04 -11.46
CA LEU A 266 -8.05 1.75 -11.43
C LEU A 266 -8.97 1.15 -10.36
N LEU A 267 -8.59 1.41 -9.10
CA LEU A 267 -9.31 1.04 -7.88
C LEU A 267 -9.57 2.29 -7.06
N HIS A 268 -10.82 2.48 -6.64
CA HIS A 268 -11.28 3.67 -5.94
C HIS A 268 -12.21 3.29 -4.78
N ALA A 269 -11.91 3.72 -3.57
CA ALA A 269 -12.76 3.60 -2.40
C ALA A 269 -13.90 4.61 -2.52
N TRP A 270 -14.95 4.24 -3.25
CA TRP A 270 -16.01 5.14 -3.67
C TRP A 270 -16.87 5.61 -2.50
N LYS A 271 -17.32 4.66 -1.66
CA LYS A 271 -18.17 4.98 -0.52
C LYS A 271 -17.69 4.28 0.74
N ILE A 272 -17.91 4.94 1.86
CA ILE A 272 -17.75 4.34 3.19
C ILE A 272 -18.90 4.76 4.09
N ALA A 273 -19.48 3.81 4.81
CA ALA A 273 -20.54 4.08 5.77
C ALA A 273 -20.17 3.50 7.14
N VAL A 274 -20.32 4.35 8.17
CA VAL A 274 -20.04 4.04 9.58
C VAL A 274 -21.11 4.67 10.47
N ASP A 275 -21.23 4.19 11.69
CA ASP A 275 -21.97 4.90 12.70
C ASP A 275 -21.06 5.95 13.33
N HIS A 276 -21.57 7.17 13.49
CA HIS A 276 -20.80 8.26 14.08
C HIS A 276 -20.32 7.88 15.49
N PRO A 277 -19.03 8.04 15.82
CA PRO A 277 -18.45 7.50 17.06
C PRO A 277 -19.12 8.01 18.35
N LYS A 278 -19.63 9.24 18.34
CA LYS A 278 -20.26 9.87 19.50
C LYS A 278 -21.79 9.80 19.46
N THR A 279 -22.42 10.10 18.32
CA THR A 279 -23.89 10.19 18.22
C THR A 279 -24.55 8.88 17.88
N GLY A 280 -23.82 7.91 17.30
CA GLY A 280 -24.37 6.64 16.77
C GLY A 280 -25.15 6.80 15.47
N GLU A 281 -25.29 8.01 14.91
CA GLU A 281 -25.98 8.24 13.65
C GLU A 281 -25.24 7.57 12.49
N ARG A 282 -25.98 6.94 11.57
CA ARG A 282 -25.40 6.32 10.37
C ARG A 282 -25.00 7.36 9.36
N LEU A 283 -23.71 7.48 9.08
CA LEU A 283 -23.12 8.38 8.09
C LEU A 283 -22.63 7.59 6.87
N GLU A 284 -22.90 8.09 5.67
CA GLU A 284 -22.34 7.60 4.41
C GLU A 284 -21.59 8.72 3.71
N PHE A 285 -20.32 8.48 3.40
CA PHE A 285 -19.47 9.40 2.66
C PHE A 285 -19.20 8.86 1.26
N THR A 286 -19.20 9.74 0.26
CA THR A 286 -18.95 9.39 -1.14
C THR A 286 -17.82 10.24 -1.70
N ALA A 287 -16.76 9.62 -2.19
CA ALA A 287 -15.68 10.32 -2.90
C ALA A 287 -16.03 10.46 -4.40
N PRO A 288 -15.71 11.59 -5.03
CA PRO A 288 -15.95 11.78 -6.46
C PRO A 288 -15.13 10.76 -7.28
N VAL A 289 -15.74 10.23 -8.35
CA VAL A 289 -15.05 9.27 -9.22
C VAL A 289 -13.89 9.97 -9.95
N PRO A 290 -12.66 9.46 -9.86
CA PRO A 290 -11.48 10.09 -10.44
C PRO A 290 -11.58 10.27 -11.97
N ALA A 291 -10.96 11.35 -12.48
CA ALA A 291 -10.99 11.66 -13.91
C ALA A 291 -10.33 10.61 -14.80
N ASP A 292 -9.37 9.85 -14.25
CA ASP A 292 -8.66 8.77 -14.94
C ASP A 292 -9.47 7.47 -15.10
N PHE A 293 -10.71 7.40 -14.55
CA PHE A 293 -11.61 6.27 -14.76
C PHE A 293 -12.32 6.40 -16.12
N PRO A 294 -12.10 5.48 -17.08
CA PRO A 294 -12.73 5.52 -18.39
C PRO A 294 -14.21 5.15 -18.37
N LEU A 295 -14.66 4.45 -17.32
CA LEU A 295 -16.04 4.05 -17.10
C LEU A 295 -16.54 4.65 -15.79
N ARG A 296 -17.82 5.07 -15.77
CA ARG A 296 -18.46 5.67 -14.60
C ARG A 296 -19.72 4.92 -14.23
N PRO A 297 -20.12 4.90 -12.94
CA PRO A 297 -21.46 4.45 -12.57
C PRO A 297 -22.51 5.35 -13.19
N ALA A 298 -23.64 4.74 -13.57
CA ALA A 298 -24.80 5.47 -14.08
C ALA A 298 -25.45 6.31 -12.99
#